data_b22bed0e27fde227501bffe7766ef059
#
_entry.id   b22bed0e27fde227501bffe7766ef059
#
_cell.length_a   1.000
_cell.length_b   1.000
_cell.length_c   1.000
_cell.angle_alpha   90.00
_cell.angle_beta   90.00
_cell.angle_gamma   90.00
#
_symmetry.space_group_name_H-M   'P 1'
#
loop_
_entity.id
_entity.type
_entity.pdbx_description
1 polymer ?
#
loop_
_entity_poly.entity_id
_entity_poly.type
_entity_poly.pdbx_seq_one_letter_code
_entity_poly.pdbx_strand_id
1 'polypeptide(L)'
;MNESKSTLKGKVKRYAKVSSKLTTVSAKIASNKLVGKGDNNKNAELVLNALGGLKGPLMKVAQLLSTVPDLLPKEYSEKLQQLQADAPSMGSFFVKRRMKSELGLNWQKKFKNFDIKAKKAASLGQVHKAKVNNISLASKLQYPDMMSTVDADLKQLKIIFSLYGTWDKTIKTKDIYTELSQRLKEELDYKRELKNMLLYGNILKNEKFINIPKPIKKLSTNRLLTMTWLEGTSLMSWKESNQEIRNHIAKTLFNAWYIPFYKYGIIHGDPHPGNYQVTNEFKKLPSLNLLDFGCIRIFPSSFVGGVIDLYKAIRDNNEELAIKAYKAWGFKNLTKEIINILHIWAT
;
A
#
# COMPACT_ATOMS: atom_id res chain seq x y z
N MET A 1 34.15 -3.47 10.42
CA MET A 1 34.10 -2.09 10.97
C MET A 1 33.94 -0.98 9.91
N ASN A 2 34.07 -1.25 8.59
CA ASN A 2 33.98 -0.21 7.55
C ASN A 2 32.56 0.05 6.96
N GLU A 3 31.55 -0.72 7.32
CA GLU A 3 30.20 -0.60 6.75
C GLU A 3 29.35 0.53 7.37
N SER A 4 29.58 0.86 8.63
CA SER A 4 28.83 1.94 9.30
C SER A 4 29.20 3.33 8.77
N LYS A 5 30.44 3.52 8.30
CA LYS A 5 30.92 4.81 7.76
C LYS A 5 30.39 5.12 6.36
N SER A 6 30.23 4.11 5.48
CA SER A 6 29.71 4.32 4.11
C SER A 6 28.20 4.60 4.09
N THR A 7 27.46 3.95 4.97
CA THR A 7 26.01 4.21 5.17
C THR A 7 25.75 5.55 5.82
N LEU A 8 26.58 6.00 6.77
CA LEU A 8 26.45 7.33 7.39
C LEU A 8 26.72 8.46 6.38
N LYS A 9 27.80 8.37 5.60
CA LYS A 9 28.11 9.33 4.53
C LYS A 9 27.00 9.38 3.47
N GLY A 10 26.46 8.24 3.05
CA GLY A 10 25.32 8.16 2.13
C GLY A 10 24.06 8.82 2.69
N LYS A 11 23.77 8.59 3.98
CA LYS A 11 22.65 9.22 4.71
C LYS A 11 22.84 10.74 4.77
N VAL A 12 24.00 11.19 5.21
CA VAL A 12 24.31 12.65 5.34
C VAL A 12 24.23 13.34 3.98
N LYS A 13 24.78 12.75 2.91
CA LYS A 13 24.72 13.33 1.55
C LYS A 13 23.29 13.38 1.01
N ARG A 14 22.48 12.37 1.31
CA ARG A 14 21.05 12.33 0.94
C ARG A 14 20.25 13.36 1.75
N TYR A 15 20.48 13.45 3.06
CA TYR A 15 19.90 14.49 3.92
C TYR A 15 20.24 15.89 3.44
N ALA A 16 21.50 16.16 3.16
CA ALA A 16 21.94 17.47 2.67
C ALA A 16 21.28 17.83 1.33
N LYS A 17 21.18 16.87 0.40
CA LYS A 17 20.58 17.10 -0.93
C LYS A 17 19.07 17.34 -0.87
N VAL A 18 18.35 16.68 0.06
CA VAL A 18 16.91 16.85 0.21
C VAL A 18 16.60 18.10 1.04
N SER A 19 17.35 18.35 2.12
CA SER A 19 17.21 19.58 2.90
C SER A 19 17.48 20.83 2.07
N SER A 20 18.51 20.83 1.21
CA SER A 20 18.78 21.96 0.31
C SER A 20 17.65 22.19 -0.70
N LYS A 21 17.08 21.15 -1.26
CA LYS A 21 15.92 21.26 -2.16
C LYS A 21 14.66 21.77 -1.43
N LEU A 22 14.38 21.25 -0.25
CA LEU A 22 13.25 21.70 0.57
C LEU A 22 13.42 23.17 1.01
N THR A 23 14.63 23.59 1.41
CA THR A 23 14.91 24.99 1.74
C THR A 23 14.71 25.90 0.54
N THR A 24 15.14 25.49 -0.65
CA THR A 24 14.94 26.25 -1.90
C THR A 24 13.47 26.33 -2.28
N VAL A 25 12.71 25.26 -2.10
CA VAL A 25 11.26 25.23 -2.34
C VAL A 25 10.53 26.11 -1.35
N SER A 26 10.85 26.01 -0.05
CA SER A 26 10.25 26.86 0.99
C SER A 26 10.53 28.33 0.76
N ALA A 27 11.75 28.68 0.36
CA ALA A 27 12.13 30.07 0.03
C ALA A 27 11.37 30.59 -1.21
N LYS A 28 11.22 29.78 -2.26
CA LYS A 28 10.43 30.14 -3.45
C LYS A 28 8.94 30.31 -3.14
N ILE A 29 8.37 29.44 -2.33
CA ILE A 29 6.97 29.53 -1.93
C ILE A 29 6.74 30.79 -1.08
N ALA A 30 7.64 31.07 -0.13
CA ALA A 30 7.59 32.29 0.67
C ALA A 30 7.70 33.56 -0.19
N SER A 31 8.62 33.57 -1.17
CA SER A 31 8.75 34.69 -2.11
C SER A 31 7.53 34.89 -3.01
N ASN A 32 6.92 33.80 -3.49
CA ASN A 32 5.69 33.87 -4.29
C ASN A 32 4.50 34.43 -3.49
N LYS A 33 4.46 34.17 -2.19
CA LYS A 33 3.41 34.69 -1.29
C LYS A 33 3.58 36.20 -1.01
N LEU A 34 4.83 36.66 -0.88
CA LEU A 34 5.16 38.08 -0.70
C LEU A 34 4.87 38.94 -1.94
N VAL A 35 4.88 38.33 -3.14
CA VAL A 35 4.66 39.00 -4.43
C VAL A 35 3.19 38.89 -4.90
N GLY A 36 2.26 38.33 -4.08
CA GLY A 36 0.83 38.23 -4.42
C GLY A 36 0.49 37.28 -5.58
N LYS A 37 1.46 36.52 -6.09
CA LYS A 37 1.29 35.52 -7.18
C LYS A 37 1.24 34.10 -6.62
N GLY A 38 0.30 33.84 -5.73
CA GLY A 38 0.07 32.48 -5.18
C GLY A 38 -0.63 31.57 -6.17
N ASP A 39 0.06 31.08 -7.20
CA ASP A 39 -0.45 29.99 -8.06
C ASP A 39 -0.26 28.66 -7.32
N ASN A 40 -1.35 28.14 -6.75
CA ASN A 40 -1.35 26.88 -5.98
C ASN A 40 -0.80 25.73 -6.81
N ASN A 41 -0.99 25.72 -8.14
CA ASN A 41 -0.48 24.70 -9.03
C ASN A 41 1.06 24.72 -9.14
N LYS A 42 1.67 25.91 -9.23
CA LYS A 42 3.14 26.04 -9.25
C LYS A 42 3.80 25.65 -7.93
N ASN A 43 3.15 25.96 -6.82
CA ASN A 43 3.64 25.58 -5.49
C ASN A 43 3.56 24.06 -5.26
N ALA A 44 2.49 23.43 -5.73
CA ALA A 44 2.34 21.99 -5.74
C ALA A 44 3.41 21.33 -6.62
N GLU A 45 3.71 21.86 -7.81
CA GLU A 45 4.76 21.37 -8.70
C GLU A 45 6.16 21.42 -8.07
N LEU A 46 6.47 22.49 -7.32
CA LEU A 46 7.73 22.62 -6.59
C LEU A 46 7.86 21.55 -5.48
N VAL A 47 6.77 21.30 -4.74
CA VAL A 47 6.74 20.24 -3.71
C VAL A 47 6.94 18.86 -4.34
N LEU A 48 6.32 18.59 -5.47
CA LEU A 48 6.42 17.31 -6.17
C LEU A 48 7.78 17.07 -6.82
N ASN A 49 8.36 18.10 -7.42
CA ASN A 49 9.73 18.01 -7.92
C ASN A 49 10.73 17.75 -6.78
N ALA A 50 10.44 18.23 -5.57
CA ALA A 50 11.20 17.88 -4.37
C ALA A 50 10.96 16.42 -3.96
N LEU A 51 9.72 15.93 -4.04
CA LEU A 51 9.33 14.54 -3.74
C LEU A 51 9.75 13.56 -4.85
N GLY A 52 9.67 13.94 -6.14
CA GLY A 52 10.01 13.09 -7.29
C GLY A 52 11.50 12.70 -7.41
N GLY A 53 12.38 13.36 -6.64
CA GLY A 53 13.78 12.93 -6.50
C GLY A 53 13.99 11.86 -5.41
N LEU A 54 12.94 11.43 -4.74
CA LEU A 54 12.97 10.52 -3.59
C LEU A 54 12.51 9.13 -4.06
N LYS A 55 13.43 8.16 -4.04
CA LYS A 55 13.14 6.75 -4.41
C LYS A 55 12.85 5.93 -3.14
N GLY A 56 11.91 5.02 -3.22
CA GLY A 56 11.62 4.06 -2.15
C GLY A 56 10.38 4.43 -1.31
N PRO A 57 10.45 4.45 0.04
CA PRO A 57 9.27 4.56 0.90
C PRO A 57 8.39 5.80 0.67
N LEU A 58 8.97 6.94 0.27
CA LEU A 58 8.19 8.15 -0.06
C LEU A 58 7.31 7.99 -1.31
N MET A 59 7.63 7.06 -2.19
CA MET A 59 6.76 6.67 -3.29
C MET A 59 5.46 6.04 -2.77
N LYS A 60 5.55 5.21 -1.72
CA LYS A 60 4.36 4.64 -1.06
C LYS A 60 3.55 5.72 -0.33
N VAL A 61 4.22 6.70 0.29
CA VAL A 61 3.55 7.88 0.88
C VAL A 61 2.76 8.62 -0.19
N ALA A 62 3.40 8.91 -1.31
CA ALA A 62 2.75 9.59 -2.43
C ALA A 62 1.54 8.80 -2.97
N GLN A 63 1.66 7.48 -3.03
CA GLN A 63 0.56 6.57 -3.40
C GLN A 63 -0.58 6.62 -2.39
N LEU A 64 -0.28 6.57 -1.09
CA LEU A 64 -1.27 6.69 -0.04
C LEU A 64 -1.96 8.07 -0.06
N LEU A 65 -1.20 9.14 -0.30
CA LEU A 65 -1.77 10.50 -0.44
C LEU A 65 -2.64 10.64 -1.68
N SER A 66 -2.33 9.93 -2.78
CA SER A 66 -3.14 9.93 -3.99
C SER A 66 -4.48 9.20 -3.85
N THR A 67 -4.66 8.39 -2.80
CA THR A 67 -5.94 7.74 -2.49
C THR A 67 -6.90 8.64 -1.72
N VAL A 68 -6.42 9.78 -1.21
CA VAL A 68 -7.28 10.76 -0.53
C VAL A 68 -7.82 11.73 -1.58
N PRO A 69 -9.15 11.76 -1.81
CA PRO A 69 -9.75 12.67 -2.78
C PRO A 69 -9.34 14.12 -2.49
N ASP A 70 -9.06 14.88 -3.54
CA ASP A 70 -8.75 16.32 -3.51
C ASP A 70 -7.52 16.75 -2.67
N LEU A 71 -6.79 15.82 -2.08
CA LEU A 71 -5.55 16.14 -1.37
C LEU A 71 -4.41 16.52 -2.32
N LEU A 72 -4.37 15.89 -3.50
CA LEU A 72 -3.41 16.18 -4.57
C LEU A 72 -4.13 16.37 -5.91
N PRO A 73 -3.76 17.36 -6.73
CA PRO A 73 -4.26 17.49 -8.08
C PRO A 73 -4.06 16.21 -8.91
N LYS A 74 -5.02 15.88 -9.78
CA LYS A 74 -5.09 14.60 -10.50
C LYS A 74 -3.83 14.27 -11.33
N GLU A 75 -3.27 15.29 -11.97
CA GLU A 75 -2.04 15.20 -12.78
C GLU A 75 -0.81 14.74 -11.95
N TYR A 76 -0.85 14.98 -10.65
CA TYR A 76 0.22 14.61 -9.72
C TYR A 76 0.08 13.17 -9.25
N SER A 77 -1.15 12.73 -9.02
CA SER A 77 -1.44 11.34 -8.70
C SER A 77 -0.96 10.40 -9.81
N GLU A 78 -1.17 10.77 -11.08
CA GLU A 78 -0.74 10.02 -12.25
C GLU A 78 0.78 9.96 -12.38
N LYS A 79 1.49 11.09 -12.22
CA LYS A 79 2.96 11.13 -12.24
C LYS A 79 3.60 10.33 -11.12
N LEU A 80 2.99 10.34 -9.93
CA LEU A 80 3.47 9.57 -8.78
C LEU A 80 3.27 8.06 -8.97
N GLN A 81 2.19 7.65 -9.64
CA GLN A 81 1.97 6.25 -10.01
C GLN A 81 2.99 5.75 -11.05
N GLN A 82 3.38 6.59 -12.03
CA GLN A 82 4.40 6.24 -13.03
C GLN A 82 5.78 6.00 -12.41
N LEU A 83 6.14 6.73 -11.37
CA LEU A 83 7.42 6.56 -10.67
C LEU A 83 7.58 5.19 -9.97
N GLN A 84 6.50 4.44 -9.75
CA GLN A 84 6.54 3.11 -9.13
C GLN A 84 7.11 2.03 -10.03
N ALA A 85 6.91 2.14 -11.34
CA ALA A 85 7.30 1.12 -12.30
C ALA A 85 8.84 0.97 -12.44
N ASP A 86 9.62 1.98 -12.08
CA ASP A 86 11.03 2.11 -12.39
C ASP A 86 12.00 1.91 -11.21
N ALA A 87 11.57 1.25 -10.12
CA ALA A 87 12.49 0.96 -9.03
C ALA A 87 13.57 -0.04 -9.50
N PRO A 88 14.89 0.34 -9.50
CA PRO A 88 15.93 -0.55 -9.96
C PRO A 88 16.00 -1.79 -9.07
N SER A 89 16.08 -2.97 -9.69
CA SER A 89 16.23 -4.22 -8.97
C SER A 89 17.53 -4.24 -8.15
N MET A 90 17.47 -4.86 -6.98
CA MET A 90 18.64 -5.12 -6.15
C MET A 90 19.59 -6.08 -6.88
N GLY A 91 20.85 -5.69 -7.03
CA GLY A 91 21.85 -6.51 -7.72
C GLY A 91 22.10 -7.86 -7.02
N SER A 92 22.64 -8.81 -7.77
CA SER A 92 22.87 -10.19 -7.32
C SER A 92 23.67 -10.30 -6.01
N PHE A 93 24.65 -9.44 -5.81
CA PHE A 93 25.45 -9.36 -4.59
C PHE A 93 24.59 -9.09 -3.35
N PHE A 94 23.69 -8.10 -3.43
CA PHE A 94 22.79 -7.76 -2.32
C PHE A 94 21.79 -8.87 -2.04
N VAL A 95 21.26 -9.52 -3.08
CA VAL A 95 20.35 -10.67 -2.92
C VAL A 95 21.05 -11.79 -2.14
N LYS A 96 22.23 -12.21 -2.57
CA LYS A 96 23.01 -13.29 -1.90
C LYS A 96 23.32 -12.91 -0.46
N ARG A 97 23.75 -11.68 -0.21
CA ARG A 97 24.05 -11.18 1.14
C ARG A 97 22.81 -11.17 2.03
N ARG A 98 21.67 -10.69 1.52
CA ARG A 98 20.40 -10.68 2.25
C ARG A 98 19.95 -12.11 2.57
N MET A 99 19.94 -13.00 1.60
CA MET A 99 19.57 -14.40 1.81
C MET A 99 20.45 -15.09 2.84
N LYS A 100 21.77 -14.83 2.80
CA LYS A 100 22.73 -15.32 3.83
C LYS A 100 22.39 -14.77 5.22
N SER A 101 22.03 -13.49 5.32
CA SER A 101 21.65 -12.86 6.59
C SER A 101 20.34 -13.43 7.15
N GLU A 102 19.36 -13.75 6.29
CA GLU A 102 18.03 -14.20 6.71
C GLU A 102 17.96 -15.72 6.97
N LEU A 103 18.64 -16.53 6.17
CA LEU A 103 18.52 -17.98 6.19
C LEU A 103 19.84 -18.73 6.54
N GLY A 104 20.92 -17.98 6.78
CA GLY A 104 22.23 -18.52 7.12
C GLY A 104 23.13 -18.82 5.93
N LEU A 105 24.37 -19.26 6.22
CA LEU A 105 25.42 -19.49 5.22
C LEU A 105 24.99 -20.47 4.12
N ASN A 106 24.25 -21.50 4.49
CA ASN A 106 23.84 -22.59 3.61
C ASN A 106 22.44 -22.39 3.03
N TRP A 107 21.99 -21.14 2.88
CA TRP A 107 20.64 -20.84 2.42
C TRP A 107 20.30 -21.48 1.07
N GLN A 108 21.27 -21.60 0.14
CA GLN A 108 21.05 -22.23 -1.17
C GLN A 108 20.54 -23.67 -1.06
N LYS A 109 21.03 -24.43 -0.08
CA LYS A 109 20.62 -25.83 0.16
C LYS A 109 19.14 -25.97 0.56
N LYS A 110 18.51 -24.86 0.94
CA LYS A 110 17.08 -24.83 1.30
C LYS A 110 16.16 -24.77 0.07
N PHE A 111 16.73 -24.51 -1.10
CA PHE A 111 15.99 -24.41 -2.38
C PHE A 111 16.60 -25.38 -3.41
N LYS A 112 15.73 -26.00 -4.22
CA LYS A 112 16.19 -26.73 -5.41
C LYS A 112 16.71 -25.75 -6.46
N ASN A 113 16.01 -24.59 -6.60
CA ASN A 113 16.41 -23.47 -7.45
C ASN A 113 15.98 -22.17 -6.79
N PHE A 114 16.75 -21.11 -6.98
CA PHE A 114 16.43 -19.74 -6.58
C PHE A 114 16.91 -18.77 -7.65
N ASP A 115 15.96 -18.07 -8.29
CA ASP A 115 16.26 -17.10 -9.34
C ASP A 115 16.83 -15.83 -8.70
N ILE A 116 18.14 -15.59 -8.89
CA ILE A 116 18.81 -14.39 -8.35
C ILE A 116 18.27 -13.11 -8.97
N LYS A 117 17.85 -13.14 -10.24
CA LYS A 117 17.19 -12.01 -10.89
C LYS A 117 15.75 -11.92 -10.40
N ALA A 118 15.35 -10.75 -9.91
CA ALA A 118 13.97 -10.55 -9.48
C ALA A 118 12.98 -10.70 -10.65
N LYS A 119 11.84 -11.30 -10.37
CA LYS A 119 10.73 -11.44 -11.34
C LYS A 119 9.82 -10.22 -11.32
N LYS A 120 9.66 -9.59 -10.16
CA LYS A 120 8.82 -8.40 -9.97
C LYS A 120 9.43 -7.47 -8.93
N ALA A 121 9.20 -6.18 -9.09
CA ALA A 121 9.40 -5.21 -8.02
C ALA A 121 8.23 -5.31 -7.02
N ALA A 122 8.49 -5.00 -5.77
CA ALA A 122 7.49 -4.73 -4.73
C ALA A 122 7.75 -3.31 -4.20
N SER A 123 6.78 -2.72 -3.49
CA SER A 123 6.91 -1.33 -2.99
C SER A 123 8.20 -1.09 -2.20
N LEU A 124 8.54 -1.97 -1.28
CA LEU A 124 9.72 -1.88 -0.40
C LEU A 124 10.69 -3.06 -0.56
N GLY A 125 10.60 -3.78 -1.69
CA GLY A 125 11.39 -4.97 -1.93
C GLY A 125 11.28 -5.49 -3.35
N GLN A 126 11.62 -6.74 -3.54
CA GLN A 126 11.50 -7.44 -4.82
C GLN A 126 11.14 -8.91 -4.62
N VAL A 127 10.52 -9.52 -5.63
CA VAL A 127 10.05 -10.90 -5.59
C VAL A 127 10.90 -11.77 -6.50
N HIS A 128 11.41 -12.86 -5.96
CA HIS A 128 12.18 -13.88 -6.65
C HIS A 128 11.37 -15.16 -6.79
N LYS A 129 11.47 -15.82 -7.94
CA LYS A 129 10.93 -17.18 -8.11
C LYS A 129 11.94 -18.17 -7.55
N ALA A 130 11.44 -19.14 -6.80
CA ALA A 130 12.24 -20.19 -6.23
C ALA A 130 11.51 -21.53 -6.36
N LYS A 131 12.19 -22.64 -6.09
CA LYS A 131 11.62 -23.98 -6.11
C LYS A 131 12.14 -24.79 -4.94
N VAL A 132 11.23 -25.45 -4.22
CA VAL A 132 11.55 -26.44 -3.19
C VAL A 132 10.83 -27.73 -3.59
N ASN A 133 11.58 -28.81 -3.78
CA ASN A 133 11.09 -30.04 -4.39
C ASN A 133 10.42 -29.71 -5.74
N ASN A 134 9.13 -29.98 -5.89
CA ASN A 134 8.34 -29.66 -7.08
C ASN A 134 7.41 -28.46 -6.92
N ILE A 135 7.49 -27.73 -5.79
CA ILE A 135 6.62 -26.60 -5.49
C ILE A 135 7.34 -25.31 -5.89
N SER A 136 6.70 -24.54 -6.76
CA SER A 136 7.16 -23.18 -7.10
C SER A 136 6.81 -22.21 -5.97
N LEU A 137 7.77 -21.33 -5.64
CA LEU A 137 7.68 -20.39 -4.55
C LEU A 137 7.95 -18.96 -5.03
N ALA A 138 7.31 -18.00 -4.37
CA ALA A 138 7.66 -16.59 -4.41
C ALA A 138 8.39 -16.22 -3.13
N SER A 139 9.57 -15.61 -3.25
CA SER A 139 10.34 -15.08 -2.13
C SER A 139 10.40 -13.56 -2.23
N LYS A 140 9.59 -12.87 -1.42
CA LYS A 140 9.54 -11.40 -1.29
C LYS A 140 10.69 -10.97 -0.38
N LEU A 141 11.62 -10.21 -0.92
CA LEU A 141 12.87 -9.84 -0.26
C LEU A 141 12.93 -8.33 -0.08
N GLN A 142 13.07 -7.87 1.15
CA GLN A 142 13.10 -6.45 1.48
C GLN A 142 14.41 -5.80 1.05
N TYR A 143 14.36 -4.57 0.50
CA TYR A 143 15.55 -3.81 0.16
C TYR A 143 16.43 -3.54 1.39
N PRO A 144 17.75 -3.35 1.22
CA PRO A 144 18.64 -2.98 2.31
C PRO A 144 18.22 -1.68 2.99
N ASP A 145 18.43 -1.62 4.30
CA ASP A 145 18.25 -0.42 5.14
C ASP A 145 16.87 0.26 5.08
N MET A 146 15.82 -0.48 4.65
CA MET A 146 14.48 0.09 4.49
C MET A 146 13.93 0.74 5.76
N MET A 147 14.10 0.12 6.93
CA MET A 147 13.62 0.71 8.19
C MET A 147 14.23 2.09 8.42
N SER A 148 15.56 2.22 8.28
CA SER A 148 16.23 3.51 8.47
C SER A 148 15.90 4.52 7.37
N THR A 149 15.58 4.04 6.17
CA THR A 149 15.14 4.90 5.07
C THR A 149 13.74 5.42 5.33
N VAL A 150 12.82 4.58 5.78
CA VAL A 150 11.45 4.97 6.18
C VAL A 150 11.50 5.99 7.31
N ASP A 151 12.30 5.77 8.36
CA ASP A 151 12.42 6.74 9.46
C ASP A 151 12.96 8.11 9.00
N ALA A 152 13.90 8.10 8.03
CA ALA A 152 14.42 9.34 7.46
C ALA A 152 13.35 10.07 6.62
N ASP A 153 12.65 9.32 5.79
CA ASP A 153 11.61 9.85 4.91
C ASP A 153 10.40 10.39 5.71
N LEU A 154 10.04 9.71 6.80
CA LEU A 154 9.01 10.18 7.75
C LEU A 154 9.38 11.49 8.43
N LYS A 155 10.65 11.68 8.81
CA LYS A 155 11.10 12.97 9.36
C LYS A 155 10.94 14.11 8.35
N GLN A 156 11.24 13.85 7.07
CA GLN A 156 11.07 14.84 6.00
C GLN A 156 9.59 15.16 5.76
N LEU A 157 8.74 14.12 5.75
CA LEU A 157 7.29 14.28 5.62
C LEU A 157 6.71 15.12 6.77
N LYS A 158 7.20 14.93 8.00
CA LYS A 158 6.80 15.74 9.16
C LYS A 158 7.09 17.22 8.96
N ILE A 159 8.25 17.57 8.37
CA ILE A 159 8.60 18.95 8.05
C ILE A 159 7.64 19.52 7.00
N ILE A 160 7.35 18.76 5.93
CA ILE A 160 6.41 19.16 4.86
C ILE A 160 5.01 19.41 5.46
N PHE A 161 4.51 18.51 6.27
CA PHE A 161 3.20 18.67 6.92
C PHE A 161 3.16 19.82 7.93
N SER A 162 4.26 20.07 8.62
CA SER A 162 4.36 21.23 9.51
C SER A 162 4.23 22.54 8.73
N LEU A 163 4.87 22.65 7.57
CA LEU A 163 4.76 23.81 6.69
C LEU A 163 3.34 23.95 6.11
N TYR A 164 2.76 22.84 5.63
CA TYR A 164 1.39 22.83 5.09
C TYR A 164 0.37 23.26 6.16
N GLY A 165 0.45 22.75 7.36
CA GLY A 165 -0.45 23.08 8.48
C GLY A 165 -0.40 24.54 8.93
N THR A 166 0.64 25.31 8.52
CA THR A 166 0.66 26.77 8.73
C THR A 166 -0.19 27.53 7.71
N TRP A 167 -0.51 26.90 6.59
CA TRP A 167 -1.26 27.52 5.49
C TRP A 167 -2.72 27.12 5.48
N ASP A 168 -3.00 25.84 5.75
CA ASP A 168 -4.35 25.30 5.80
C ASP A 168 -4.57 24.59 7.15
N LYS A 169 -5.44 25.19 7.97
CA LYS A 169 -5.82 24.64 9.29
C LYS A 169 -6.98 23.64 9.21
N THR A 170 -7.59 23.48 8.04
CA THR A 170 -8.74 22.59 7.81
C THR A 170 -8.31 21.13 7.90
N ILE A 171 -7.09 20.83 7.49
CA ILE A 171 -6.53 19.46 7.48
C ILE A 171 -5.66 19.23 8.72
N LYS A 172 -6.02 18.23 9.50
CA LYS A 172 -5.21 17.78 10.65
C LYS A 172 -4.00 16.96 10.18
N THR A 173 -2.98 17.65 9.68
CA THR A 173 -1.75 17.04 9.14
C THR A 173 -1.05 16.09 10.10
N LYS A 174 -1.20 16.30 11.43
CA LYS A 174 -0.66 15.42 12.47
C LYS A 174 -1.28 14.02 12.43
N ASP A 175 -2.58 13.90 12.21
CA ASP A 175 -3.29 12.64 12.18
C ASP A 175 -2.92 11.86 10.91
N ILE A 176 -2.85 12.57 9.78
CA ILE A 176 -2.39 12.00 8.50
C ILE A 176 -0.95 11.49 8.63
N TYR A 177 -0.05 12.26 9.25
CA TYR A 177 1.33 11.83 9.48
C TYR A 177 1.41 10.57 10.33
N THR A 178 0.61 10.50 11.39
CA THR A 178 0.58 9.34 12.29
C THR A 178 0.12 8.09 11.54
N GLU A 179 -0.94 8.20 10.77
CA GLU A 179 -1.48 7.11 9.96
C GLU A 179 -0.46 6.63 8.91
N LEU A 180 0.11 7.55 8.13
CA LEU A 180 1.13 7.21 7.12
C LEU A 180 2.38 6.56 7.74
N SER A 181 2.83 7.08 8.89
CA SER A 181 3.97 6.52 9.63
C SER A 181 3.70 5.08 10.05
N GLN A 182 2.51 4.82 10.57
CA GLN A 182 2.11 3.48 10.96
C GLN A 182 2.03 2.54 9.75
N ARG A 183 1.42 2.97 8.63
CA ARG A 183 1.31 2.18 7.40
C ARG A 183 2.65 1.76 6.84
N LEU A 184 3.59 2.69 6.73
CA LEU A 184 4.93 2.39 6.22
C LEU A 184 5.68 1.39 7.11
N LYS A 185 5.53 1.48 8.43
CA LYS A 185 6.14 0.54 9.37
C LYS A 185 5.50 -0.85 9.27
N GLU A 186 4.17 -0.91 9.13
CA GLU A 186 3.43 -2.15 8.93
C GLU A 186 3.86 -2.90 7.66
N GLU A 187 4.12 -2.18 6.57
CA GLU A 187 4.54 -2.76 5.29
C GLU A 187 5.97 -3.37 5.36
N LEU A 188 6.76 -2.95 6.33
CA LEU A 188 8.07 -3.54 6.59
C LEU A 188 8.01 -4.81 7.47
N ASP A 189 6.86 -5.12 8.06
CA ASP A 189 6.69 -6.28 8.94
C ASP A 189 6.20 -7.51 8.17
N TYR A 190 7.13 -8.24 7.56
CA TYR A 190 6.80 -9.47 6.82
C TYR A 190 6.27 -10.61 7.71
N LYS A 191 6.52 -10.58 9.02
CA LYS A 191 5.88 -11.53 9.94
C LYS A 191 4.40 -11.22 10.13
N ARG A 192 4.04 -9.93 10.16
CA ARG A 192 2.65 -9.50 10.18
C ARG A 192 1.95 -9.86 8.87
N GLU A 193 2.57 -9.59 7.72
CA GLU A 193 2.05 -9.97 6.41
C GLU A 193 1.81 -11.49 6.31
N LEU A 194 2.72 -12.31 6.82
CA LEU A 194 2.57 -13.75 6.90
C LEU A 194 1.34 -14.17 7.73
N LYS A 195 1.15 -13.56 8.91
CA LYS A 195 -0.02 -13.82 9.76
C LYS A 195 -1.33 -13.43 9.06
N ASN A 196 -1.35 -12.28 8.42
CA ASN A 196 -2.50 -11.80 7.64
C ASN A 196 -2.83 -12.75 6.49
N MET A 197 -1.82 -13.25 5.78
CA MET A 197 -2.00 -14.23 4.70
C MET A 197 -2.64 -15.53 5.21
N LEU A 198 -2.19 -16.05 6.34
CA LEU A 198 -2.81 -17.21 6.98
C LEU A 198 -4.25 -16.94 7.40
N LEU A 199 -4.52 -15.76 7.93
CA LEU A 199 -5.86 -15.33 8.34
C LEU A 199 -6.81 -15.29 7.13
N TYR A 200 -6.41 -14.62 6.05
CA TYR A 200 -7.19 -14.56 4.81
C TYR A 200 -7.39 -15.94 4.18
N GLY A 201 -6.35 -16.77 4.16
CA GLY A 201 -6.43 -18.15 3.68
C GLY A 201 -7.46 -18.99 4.45
N ASN A 202 -7.60 -18.75 5.76
CA ASN A 202 -8.61 -19.42 6.57
C ASN A 202 -10.01 -18.87 6.35
N ILE A 203 -10.17 -17.54 6.27
CA ILE A 203 -11.46 -16.86 6.06
C ILE A 203 -12.05 -17.27 4.70
N LEU A 204 -11.24 -17.26 3.65
CA LEU A 204 -11.69 -17.47 2.26
C LEU A 204 -11.51 -18.92 1.77
N LYS A 205 -11.22 -19.86 2.66
CA LYS A 205 -10.98 -21.29 2.29
C LYS A 205 -12.10 -21.96 1.50
N ASN A 206 -13.34 -21.49 1.68
CA ASN A 206 -14.52 -22.05 1.01
C ASN A 206 -14.85 -21.32 -0.31
N GLU A 207 -14.12 -20.26 -0.66
CA GLU A 207 -14.33 -19.49 -1.88
C GLU A 207 -13.55 -20.11 -3.04
N LYS A 208 -14.26 -20.87 -3.89
CA LYS A 208 -13.68 -21.72 -4.95
C LYS A 208 -12.85 -20.97 -5.99
N PHE A 209 -13.13 -19.70 -6.20
CA PHE A 209 -12.50 -18.86 -7.22
C PHE A 209 -11.52 -17.83 -6.64
N ILE A 210 -11.16 -17.96 -5.35
CA ILE A 210 -10.19 -17.07 -4.70
C ILE A 210 -8.99 -17.89 -4.26
N ASN A 211 -7.82 -17.54 -4.77
CA ASN A 211 -6.57 -18.19 -4.43
C ASN A 211 -5.73 -17.27 -3.53
N ILE A 212 -5.21 -17.84 -2.45
CA ILE A 212 -4.32 -17.16 -1.52
C ILE A 212 -3.02 -17.95 -1.43
N PRO A 213 -1.85 -17.31 -1.59
CA PRO A 213 -0.58 -18.01 -1.46
C PRO A 213 -0.43 -18.59 -0.06
N LYS A 214 0.14 -19.78 0.04
CA LYS A 214 0.43 -20.42 1.34
C LYS A 214 1.83 -20.01 1.81
N PRO A 215 1.97 -19.32 2.96
CA PRO A 215 3.28 -18.92 3.45
C PRO A 215 4.08 -20.10 3.95
N ILE A 216 5.40 -20.09 3.70
CA ILE A 216 6.35 -21.10 4.15
C ILE A 216 7.11 -20.55 5.36
N LYS A 217 6.61 -20.81 6.56
CA LYS A 217 7.15 -20.24 7.82
C LYS A 217 8.66 -20.49 7.99
N LYS A 218 9.14 -21.71 7.66
CA LYS A 218 10.55 -22.10 7.79
C LYS A 218 11.50 -21.34 6.85
N LEU A 219 10.96 -20.70 5.79
CA LEU A 219 11.69 -19.91 4.81
C LEU A 219 11.32 -18.43 4.88
N SER A 220 10.71 -17.99 5.97
CA SER A 220 10.26 -16.61 6.18
C SER A 220 10.86 -16.03 7.46
N THR A 221 11.22 -14.74 7.41
CA THR A 221 11.81 -13.97 8.51
C THR A 221 11.17 -12.58 8.59
N ASN A 222 11.75 -11.65 9.33
CA ASN A 222 11.25 -10.26 9.35
C ASN A 222 11.39 -9.54 8.00
N ARG A 223 12.36 -9.95 7.15
CA ARG A 223 12.72 -9.25 5.89
C ARG A 223 12.71 -10.16 4.68
N LEU A 224 12.26 -11.39 4.83
CA LEU A 224 12.06 -12.37 3.78
C LEU A 224 10.70 -13.04 4.02
N LEU A 225 9.78 -12.91 3.07
CA LEU A 225 8.51 -13.65 3.07
C LEU A 225 8.50 -14.62 1.90
N THR A 226 8.43 -15.91 2.22
CA THR A 226 8.36 -16.99 1.22
C THR A 226 6.98 -17.63 1.26
N MET A 227 6.38 -17.80 0.08
CA MET A 227 5.03 -18.33 -0.10
C MET A 227 4.94 -19.14 -1.40
N THR A 228 3.87 -19.87 -1.60
CA THR A 228 3.61 -20.55 -2.89
C THR A 228 3.49 -19.54 -4.01
N TRP A 229 4.06 -19.87 -5.18
CA TRP A 229 3.89 -19.07 -6.40
C TRP A 229 2.52 -19.33 -7.00
N LEU A 230 1.77 -18.29 -7.27
CA LEU A 230 0.53 -18.36 -8.04
C LEU A 230 0.79 -17.85 -9.46
N GLU A 231 0.41 -18.64 -10.45
CA GLU A 231 0.46 -18.19 -11.86
C GLU A 231 -0.78 -17.38 -12.18
N GLY A 232 -0.63 -16.35 -13.01
CA GLY A 232 -1.75 -15.51 -13.44
C GLY A 232 -1.27 -14.29 -14.21
N THR A 233 -2.22 -13.62 -14.85
CA THR A 233 -2.02 -12.37 -15.60
C THR A 233 -2.61 -11.19 -14.84
N SER A 234 -2.24 -9.97 -15.20
CA SER A 234 -2.76 -8.76 -14.58
C SER A 234 -4.29 -8.72 -14.62
N LEU A 235 -4.93 -8.31 -13.51
CA LEU A 235 -6.37 -8.06 -13.48
C LEU A 235 -6.82 -7.14 -14.63
N MET A 236 -6.03 -6.11 -14.92
CA MET A 236 -6.35 -5.13 -15.96
C MET A 236 -6.35 -5.69 -17.39
N SER A 237 -5.62 -6.79 -17.65
CA SER A 237 -5.63 -7.44 -18.97
C SER A 237 -6.95 -8.14 -19.30
N TRP A 238 -7.86 -8.26 -18.33
CA TRP A 238 -9.17 -8.89 -18.52
C TRP A 238 -10.32 -7.90 -18.79
N LYS A 239 -10.02 -6.60 -18.90
CA LYS A 239 -11.02 -5.56 -19.17
C LYS A 239 -11.78 -5.79 -20.49
N GLU A 240 -11.11 -6.34 -21.48
CA GLU A 240 -11.67 -6.58 -22.82
C GLU A 240 -12.28 -8.00 -22.95
N SER A 241 -12.37 -8.76 -21.86
CA SER A 241 -13.06 -10.05 -21.86
C SER A 241 -14.57 -9.88 -22.04
N ASN A 242 -15.27 -10.96 -22.41
CA ASN A 242 -16.73 -10.94 -22.54
C ASN A 242 -17.40 -10.57 -21.20
N GLN A 243 -18.67 -10.15 -21.28
CA GLN A 243 -19.41 -9.63 -20.12
C GLN A 243 -19.55 -10.68 -18.99
N GLU A 244 -19.75 -11.95 -19.34
CA GLU A 244 -19.88 -13.03 -18.34
C GLU A 244 -18.60 -13.17 -17.50
N ILE A 245 -17.44 -13.17 -18.15
CA ILE A 245 -16.14 -13.25 -17.49
C ILE A 245 -15.89 -12.02 -16.63
N ARG A 246 -16.16 -10.82 -17.13
CA ARG A 246 -16.00 -9.57 -16.37
C ARG A 246 -16.89 -9.56 -15.13
N ASN A 247 -18.15 -9.93 -15.25
CA ASN A 247 -19.09 -10.03 -14.15
C ASN A 247 -18.65 -11.05 -13.10
N HIS A 248 -18.13 -12.21 -13.56
CA HIS A 248 -17.60 -13.22 -12.66
C HIS A 248 -16.39 -12.73 -11.87
N ILE A 249 -15.43 -12.10 -12.54
CA ILE A 249 -14.25 -11.51 -11.90
C ILE A 249 -14.66 -10.41 -10.89
N ALA A 250 -15.56 -9.51 -11.28
CA ALA A 250 -16.07 -8.45 -10.41
C ALA A 250 -16.76 -9.01 -9.16
N LYS A 251 -17.62 -10.02 -9.32
CA LYS A 251 -18.26 -10.72 -8.20
C LYS A 251 -17.25 -11.40 -7.28
N THR A 252 -16.24 -12.05 -7.88
CA THR A 252 -15.19 -12.73 -7.12
C THR A 252 -14.34 -11.72 -6.33
N LEU A 253 -14.01 -10.59 -6.94
CA LEU A 253 -13.31 -9.49 -6.29
C LEU A 253 -14.14 -8.90 -5.15
N PHE A 254 -15.44 -8.67 -5.37
CA PHE A 254 -16.38 -8.24 -4.34
C PHE A 254 -16.39 -9.22 -3.16
N ASN A 255 -16.50 -10.52 -3.40
CA ASN A 255 -16.48 -11.53 -2.36
C ASN A 255 -15.16 -11.53 -1.58
N ALA A 256 -14.02 -11.37 -2.27
CA ALA A 256 -12.69 -11.32 -1.63
C ALA A 256 -12.55 -10.16 -0.63
N TRP A 257 -13.30 -9.06 -0.85
CA TRP A 257 -13.31 -7.87 0.00
C TRP A 257 -14.37 -7.95 1.09
N TYR A 258 -15.60 -8.24 0.73
CA TYR A 258 -16.75 -8.07 1.61
C TYR A 258 -17.03 -9.27 2.49
N ILE A 259 -16.69 -10.51 2.09
CA ILE A 259 -16.83 -11.66 2.99
C ILE A 259 -15.98 -11.49 4.26
N PRO A 260 -14.68 -11.16 4.19
CA PRO A 260 -13.89 -10.88 5.38
C PRO A 260 -14.45 -9.70 6.20
N PHE A 261 -14.93 -8.65 5.52
CA PHE A 261 -15.46 -7.47 6.20
C PHE A 261 -16.74 -7.75 6.96
N TYR A 262 -17.76 -8.25 6.29
CA TYR A 262 -19.08 -8.44 6.91
C TYR A 262 -19.12 -9.55 7.95
N LYS A 263 -18.31 -10.61 7.79
CA LYS A 263 -18.31 -11.73 8.73
C LYS A 263 -17.34 -11.56 9.88
N TYR A 264 -16.24 -10.85 9.67
CA TYR A 264 -15.12 -10.80 10.64
C TYR A 264 -14.63 -9.38 10.95
N GLY A 265 -15.17 -8.36 10.33
CA GLY A 265 -14.71 -6.97 10.46
C GLY A 265 -13.33 -6.74 9.88
N ILE A 266 -12.90 -7.54 8.90
CA ILE A 266 -11.55 -7.51 8.34
C ILE A 266 -11.60 -7.10 6.88
N ILE A 267 -10.84 -6.08 6.49
CA ILE A 267 -10.77 -5.64 5.10
C ILE A 267 -9.32 -5.55 4.61
N HIS A 268 -9.14 -5.84 3.32
CA HIS A 268 -7.89 -5.56 2.62
C HIS A 268 -7.80 -4.07 2.33
N GLY A 269 -6.90 -3.36 2.97
CA GLY A 269 -6.82 -1.89 2.92
C GLY A 269 -6.01 -1.33 1.75
N ASP A 270 -5.64 -2.14 0.74
CA ASP A 270 -4.94 -1.69 -0.47
C ASP A 270 -5.61 -2.26 -1.73
N PRO A 271 -6.62 -1.55 -2.31
CA PRO A 271 -7.37 -1.99 -3.47
C PRO A 271 -6.62 -1.87 -4.80
N HIS A 272 -5.31 -1.63 -4.78
CA HIS A 272 -4.54 -1.42 -6.00
C HIS A 272 -4.60 -2.64 -6.93
N PRO A 273 -4.91 -2.49 -8.24
CA PRO A 273 -5.04 -3.60 -9.18
C PRO A 273 -3.80 -4.49 -9.30
N GLY A 274 -2.61 -3.98 -8.98
CA GLY A 274 -1.36 -4.72 -8.96
C GLY A 274 -1.29 -5.82 -7.89
N ASN A 275 -2.17 -5.78 -6.88
CA ASN A 275 -2.28 -6.79 -5.83
C ASN A 275 -3.13 -8.00 -6.23
N TYR A 276 -3.68 -7.99 -7.46
CA TYR A 276 -4.53 -9.03 -7.98
C TYR A 276 -4.02 -9.57 -9.30
N GLN A 277 -4.17 -10.88 -9.49
CA GLN A 277 -3.98 -11.55 -10.75
C GLN A 277 -5.16 -12.46 -11.02
N VAL A 278 -5.41 -12.74 -12.29
CA VAL A 278 -6.46 -13.65 -12.72
C VAL A 278 -5.81 -14.86 -13.40
N THR A 279 -6.26 -16.05 -13.06
CA THR A 279 -5.80 -17.30 -13.67
C THR A 279 -6.98 -18.08 -14.24
N ASN A 280 -6.77 -18.68 -15.40
CA ASN A 280 -7.77 -19.53 -16.08
C ASN A 280 -7.35 -20.99 -16.10
N GLU A 281 -6.45 -21.39 -15.21
CA GLU A 281 -5.98 -22.78 -15.17
C GLU A 281 -7.14 -23.74 -14.88
N PHE A 282 -7.48 -24.56 -15.89
CA PHE A 282 -8.38 -25.72 -15.80
C PHE A 282 -9.88 -25.50 -15.52
N LYS A 283 -10.40 -24.26 -15.63
CA LYS A 283 -11.81 -23.98 -15.32
C LYS A 283 -12.50 -23.17 -16.42
N LYS A 284 -13.81 -23.40 -16.59
CA LYS A 284 -14.65 -22.59 -17.49
C LYS A 284 -14.65 -21.10 -17.09
N LEU A 285 -14.56 -20.81 -15.78
CA LEU A 285 -14.50 -19.45 -15.22
C LEU A 285 -13.15 -19.23 -14.54
N PRO A 286 -12.56 -18.02 -14.67
CA PRO A 286 -11.27 -17.69 -14.09
C PRO A 286 -11.32 -17.55 -12.56
N SER A 287 -10.17 -17.72 -11.92
CA SER A 287 -9.98 -17.51 -10.48
C SER A 287 -9.15 -16.26 -10.21
N LEU A 288 -9.38 -15.61 -9.07
CA LEU A 288 -8.67 -14.44 -8.59
C LEU A 288 -7.56 -14.84 -7.62
N ASN A 289 -6.35 -14.39 -7.86
CA ASN A 289 -5.21 -14.52 -6.96
C ASN A 289 -5.04 -13.22 -6.16
N LEU A 290 -5.04 -13.29 -4.84
CA LEU A 290 -4.67 -12.19 -3.95
C LEU A 290 -3.18 -12.33 -3.60
N LEU A 291 -2.37 -11.27 -3.79
CA LEU A 291 -0.91 -11.39 -3.73
C LEU A 291 -0.24 -10.64 -2.58
N ASP A 292 -0.85 -9.60 -2.03
CA ASP A 292 -0.30 -8.78 -0.95
C ASP A 292 -1.23 -8.76 0.26
N PHE A 293 -0.66 -8.85 1.48
CA PHE A 293 -1.41 -8.87 2.74
C PHE A 293 -0.80 -7.89 3.77
N GLY A 294 0.01 -6.96 3.31
CA GLY A 294 0.66 -5.96 4.16
C GLY A 294 -0.32 -4.97 4.77
N CYS A 295 -1.40 -4.65 4.06
CA CYS A 295 -2.37 -3.63 4.46
C CYS A 295 -3.73 -4.24 4.84
N ILE A 296 -3.78 -4.98 5.95
CA ILE A 296 -5.04 -5.52 6.47
C ILE A 296 -5.52 -4.64 7.61
N ARG A 297 -6.85 -4.35 7.64
CA ARG A 297 -7.55 -3.58 8.68
C ARG A 297 -8.55 -4.45 9.39
N ILE A 298 -8.61 -4.26 10.71
CA ILE A 298 -9.58 -4.92 11.57
C ILE A 298 -10.43 -3.84 12.22
N PHE A 299 -11.73 -3.90 12.00
CA PHE A 299 -12.70 -2.96 12.54
C PHE A 299 -13.49 -3.59 13.67
N PRO A 300 -13.88 -2.81 14.68
CA PRO A 300 -14.80 -3.30 15.72
C PRO A 300 -16.18 -3.62 15.12
N SER A 301 -16.89 -4.55 15.73
CA SER A 301 -18.22 -4.98 15.28
C SER A 301 -19.24 -3.82 15.21
N SER A 302 -19.10 -2.82 16.08
CA SER A 302 -19.92 -1.61 16.06
C SER A 302 -19.75 -0.81 14.77
N PHE A 303 -18.51 -0.74 14.22
CA PHE A 303 -18.25 -0.08 12.95
C PHE A 303 -18.89 -0.84 11.78
N VAL A 304 -18.72 -2.17 11.76
CA VAL A 304 -19.32 -3.03 10.72
C VAL A 304 -20.86 -2.96 10.79
N GLY A 305 -21.42 -2.99 11.99
CA GLY A 305 -22.85 -2.79 12.21
C GLY A 305 -23.34 -1.46 11.64
N GLY A 306 -22.60 -0.38 11.88
CA GLY A 306 -22.91 0.94 11.30
C GLY A 306 -22.89 0.95 9.77
N VAL A 307 -21.95 0.22 9.11
CA VAL A 307 -21.93 0.09 7.65
C VAL A 307 -23.18 -0.63 7.14
N ILE A 308 -23.58 -1.71 7.81
CA ILE A 308 -24.79 -2.46 7.45
C ILE A 308 -26.05 -1.61 7.65
N ASP A 309 -26.13 -0.89 8.77
CA ASP A 309 -27.28 -0.01 9.08
C ASP A 309 -27.36 1.14 8.08
N LEU A 310 -26.23 1.75 7.68
CA LEU A 310 -26.20 2.80 6.65
C LEU A 310 -26.66 2.27 5.29
N TYR A 311 -26.17 1.09 4.88
CA TYR A 311 -26.64 0.47 3.64
C TYR A 311 -28.16 0.26 3.63
N LYS A 312 -28.73 -0.27 4.73
CA LYS A 312 -30.18 -0.45 4.88
C LYS A 312 -30.91 0.90 4.85
N ALA A 313 -30.37 1.89 5.57
CA ALA A 313 -30.94 3.23 5.63
C ALA A 313 -31.06 3.88 4.26
N ILE A 314 -30.01 3.80 3.44
CA ILE A 314 -29.99 4.33 2.07
C ILE A 314 -30.99 3.57 1.18
N ARG A 315 -30.96 2.24 1.23
CA ARG A 315 -31.87 1.40 0.44
C ARG A 315 -33.34 1.68 0.74
N ASP A 316 -33.66 1.85 2.02
CA ASP A 316 -35.04 1.96 2.52
C ASP A 316 -35.45 3.43 2.75
N ASN A 317 -34.64 4.42 2.35
CA ASN A 317 -34.81 5.86 2.59
C ASN A 317 -35.09 6.21 4.06
N ASN A 318 -34.41 5.53 5.00
CA ASN A 318 -34.60 5.73 6.43
C ASN A 318 -33.51 6.65 7.02
N GLU A 319 -33.80 7.95 7.07
CA GLU A 319 -32.88 8.99 7.56
C GLU A 319 -32.48 8.80 9.03
N GLU A 320 -33.41 8.34 9.90
CA GLU A 320 -33.12 8.11 11.32
C GLU A 320 -32.06 7.01 11.51
N LEU A 321 -32.18 5.93 10.75
CA LEU A 321 -31.20 4.83 10.78
C LEU A 321 -29.84 5.29 10.25
N ALA A 322 -29.80 6.14 9.20
CA ALA A 322 -28.57 6.74 8.69
C ALA A 322 -27.89 7.62 9.74
N ILE A 323 -28.63 8.48 10.40
CA ILE A 323 -28.11 9.33 11.50
C ILE A 323 -27.53 8.47 12.64
N LYS A 324 -28.21 7.38 13.00
CA LYS A 324 -27.72 6.43 14.01
C LYS A 324 -26.39 5.81 13.58
N ALA A 325 -26.27 5.39 12.33
CA ALA A 325 -25.04 4.81 11.78
C ALA A 325 -23.88 5.82 11.79
N TYR A 326 -24.10 7.05 11.35
CA TYR A 326 -23.09 8.11 11.40
C TYR A 326 -22.64 8.45 12.82
N LYS A 327 -23.58 8.52 13.77
CA LYS A 327 -23.27 8.71 15.21
C LYS A 327 -22.41 7.57 15.76
N ALA A 328 -22.68 6.33 15.36
CA ALA A 328 -21.89 5.16 15.77
C ALA A 328 -20.45 5.23 15.24
N TRP A 329 -20.20 5.91 14.13
CA TRP A 329 -18.87 6.19 13.59
C TRP A 329 -18.18 7.41 14.20
N GLY A 330 -18.84 8.09 15.13
CA GLY A 330 -18.28 9.24 15.86
C GLY A 330 -18.56 10.60 15.22
N PHE A 331 -19.41 10.69 14.19
CA PHE A 331 -19.85 11.98 13.68
C PHE A 331 -20.72 12.69 14.72
N LYS A 332 -20.45 13.99 14.90
CA LYS A 332 -21.15 14.86 15.86
C LYS A 332 -21.79 16.02 15.12
N ASN A 333 -22.79 16.65 15.73
CA ASN A 333 -23.46 17.86 15.20
C ASN A 333 -23.99 17.68 13.77
N LEU A 334 -24.65 16.55 13.51
CA LEU A 334 -25.22 16.20 12.21
C LEU A 334 -26.38 17.15 11.87
N THR A 335 -26.12 18.17 11.06
CA THR A 335 -27.16 19.02 10.42
C THR A 335 -27.67 18.32 9.15
N LYS A 336 -28.83 18.77 8.62
CA LYS A 336 -29.35 18.25 7.34
C LYS A 336 -28.36 18.40 6.19
N GLU A 337 -27.60 19.50 6.14
CA GLU A 337 -26.59 19.75 5.12
C GLU A 337 -25.44 18.72 5.22
N ILE A 338 -24.94 18.45 6.44
CA ILE A 338 -23.90 17.44 6.66
C ILE A 338 -24.41 16.04 6.29
N ILE A 339 -25.65 15.70 6.66
CA ILE A 339 -26.26 14.42 6.31
C ILE A 339 -26.36 14.25 4.80
N ASN A 340 -26.81 15.28 4.08
CA ASN A 340 -26.88 15.26 2.61
C ASN A 340 -25.49 15.05 1.96
N ILE A 341 -24.45 15.72 2.45
CA ILE A 341 -23.08 15.52 1.97
C ILE A 341 -22.60 14.09 2.25
N LEU A 342 -22.87 13.55 3.45
CA LEU A 342 -22.52 12.18 3.82
C LEU A 342 -23.27 11.15 2.98
N HIS A 343 -24.55 11.41 2.62
CA HIS A 343 -25.31 10.54 1.72
C HIS A 343 -24.73 10.51 0.31
N ILE A 344 -24.34 11.67 -0.27
CA ILE A 344 -23.67 11.74 -1.58
C ILE A 344 -22.37 10.92 -1.58
N TRP A 345 -21.64 10.92 -0.45
CA TRP A 345 -20.42 10.14 -0.34
C TRP A 345 -20.68 8.62 -0.16
N ALA A 346 -21.84 8.25 0.43
CA ALA A 346 -22.17 6.86 0.74
C ALA A 346 -22.91 6.13 -0.41
N THR A 347 -23.44 6.87 -1.40
CA THR A 347 -24.09 6.37 -2.62
C THR A 347 -23.12 6.32 -3.79
#